data_8ea1d8dc28ddd87db33f3d74ade73fcb
#
_entry.id   8ea1d8dc28ddd87db33f3d74ade73fcb
#
_cell.length_a   1.000
_cell.length_b   1.000
_cell.length_c   1.000
_cell.angle_alpha   90.00
_cell.angle_beta   90.00
_cell.angle_gamma   90.00
#
_symmetry.space_group_name_H-M   'P 1'
#
loop_
_entity.id
_entity.type
_entity.pdbx_description
1 polymer ?
#
loop_
_entity_poly.entity_id
_entity_poly.type
_entity_poly.pdbx_seq_one_letter_code
_entity_poly.pdbx_strand_id
1 'polypeptide(L)'
;MTLALRSAALAAVVLFAVAPAAAAEKRFGLTSFEAIEVNADYVIEVTTRAPVVAVATGPQDALDRLTIDARDGRLVIGQRQFAGDAERRATRGAVTIRINAANLRSATMGGAGSMQIDQMKGTRVTVGLRGPGTLSVGAIATDRLSVAMIGNGTMTLGGTAKQAQMTVSGAGMFDAGALRVDMLTFDGEGAGDHRLQAVKTAAVTARGVGKTVVLGKPVCTVRNIGAGSVQCGTAKK
;
A
#
# COMPACT_ATOMS: atom_id res chain seq x y z
N MET A 1 -56.32 -64.97 -10.42
CA MET A 1 -56.47 -63.48 -10.27
C MET A 1 -55.41 -63.04 -9.25
N THR A 2 -54.25 -62.64 -9.71
CA THR A 2 -53.12 -62.27 -8.87
C THR A 2 -52.83 -60.78 -9.08
N LEU A 3 -53.07 -59.98 -8.01
CA LEU A 3 -52.82 -58.53 -7.97
C LEU A 3 -51.34 -58.29 -7.64
N ALA A 4 -50.62 -57.70 -8.54
CA ALA A 4 -49.21 -57.25 -8.31
C ALA A 4 -49.18 -55.84 -7.74
N LEU A 5 -48.76 -55.68 -6.50
CA LEU A 5 -48.47 -54.38 -5.86
C LEU A 5 -47.12 -53.87 -6.37
N ARG A 6 -47.11 -52.69 -7.08
CA ARG A 6 -45.91 -51.95 -7.45
C ARG A 6 -45.60 -50.89 -6.38
N SER A 7 -44.55 -51.14 -5.60
CA SER A 7 -44.01 -50.15 -4.66
C SER A 7 -43.18 -49.11 -5.41
N ALA A 8 -43.59 -47.88 -5.43
CA ALA A 8 -42.80 -46.76 -5.94
C ALA A 8 -41.97 -46.18 -4.80
N ALA A 9 -40.63 -46.33 -4.89
CA ALA A 9 -39.71 -45.70 -3.95
C ALA A 9 -39.44 -44.26 -4.39
N LEU A 10 -39.85 -43.30 -3.59
CA LEU A 10 -39.56 -41.87 -3.75
C LEU A 10 -38.19 -41.61 -3.18
N ALA A 11 -37.18 -41.36 -4.04
CA ALA A 11 -35.84 -40.91 -3.63
C ALA A 11 -35.90 -39.40 -3.37
N ALA A 12 -35.82 -39.00 -2.11
CA ALA A 12 -35.70 -37.58 -1.71
C ALA A 12 -34.23 -37.13 -1.94
N VAL A 13 -34.00 -36.30 -2.93
CA VAL A 13 -32.71 -35.60 -3.16
C VAL A 13 -32.64 -34.42 -2.18
N VAL A 14 -31.83 -34.56 -1.14
CA VAL A 14 -31.50 -33.46 -0.22
C VAL A 14 -30.45 -32.56 -0.88
N LEU A 15 -30.85 -31.43 -1.42
CA LEU A 15 -29.93 -30.39 -1.86
C LEU A 15 -29.34 -29.69 -0.62
N PHE A 16 -28.09 -29.98 -0.30
CA PHE A 16 -27.31 -29.18 0.64
C PHE A 16 -27.00 -27.84 -0.01
N ALA A 17 -27.69 -26.79 0.39
CA ALA A 17 -27.34 -25.41 0.06
C ALA A 17 -26.05 -25.08 0.84
N VAL A 18 -24.91 -25.02 0.14
CA VAL A 18 -23.65 -24.48 0.68
C VAL A 18 -23.86 -22.98 0.83
N ALA A 19 -24.18 -22.52 2.04
CA ALA A 19 -24.20 -21.09 2.35
C ALA A 19 -22.77 -20.53 2.16
N PRO A 20 -22.59 -19.43 1.42
CA PRO A 20 -21.29 -18.78 1.35
C PRO A 20 -20.89 -18.36 2.77
N ALA A 21 -19.68 -18.74 3.20
CA ALA A 21 -19.14 -18.30 4.49
C ALA A 21 -19.14 -16.76 4.50
N ALA A 22 -20.02 -16.15 5.27
CA ALA A 22 -20.09 -14.70 5.41
C ALA A 22 -18.75 -14.22 6.01
N ALA A 23 -18.10 -13.29 5.32
CA ALA A 23 -16.90 -12.66 5.85
C ALA A 23 -17.27 -11.97 7.16
N ALA A 24 -16.55 -12.27 8.23
CA ALA A 24 -16.77 -11.64 9.52
C ALA A 24 -16.29 -10.18 9.48
N GLU A 25 -16.95 -9.31 10.25
CA GLU A 25 -16.62 -7.90 10.40
C GLU A 25 -16.21 -7.61 11.84
N LYS A 26 -15.12 -6.89 12.04
CA LYS A 26 -14.64 -6.45 13.34
C LYS A 26 -14.37 -4.95 13.31
N ARG A 27 -15.00 -4.22 14.22
CA ARG A 27 -14.85 -2.76 14.36
C ARG A 27 -13.91 -2.43 15.51
N PHE A 28 -13.08 -1.42 15.32
CA PHE A 28 -12.12 -0.93 16.29
C PHE A 28 -12.39 0.54 16.59
N GLY A 29 -12.63 0.86 17.87
CA GLY A 29 -12.64 2.23 18.34
C GLY A 29 -11.20 2.73 18.42
N LEU A 30 -10.88 3.82 17.76
CA LEU A 30 -9.54 4.37 17.69
C LEU A 30 -9.50 5.80 18.26
N THR A 31 -8.39 6.15 18.90
CA THR A 31 -8.05 7.54 19.15
C THR A 31 -7.53 8.20 17.87
N SER A 32 -7.51 9.53 17.80
CA SER A 32 -6.99 10.26 16.65
C SER A 32 -5.50 9.95 16.42
N PHE A 33 -5.12 9.79 15.17
CA PHE A 33 -3.75 9.53 14.73
C PHE A 33 -3.43 10.33 13.46
N GLU A 34 -2.15 10.60 13.24
CA GLU A 34 -1.62 11.24 12.04
C GLU A 34 -0.55 10.38 11.34
N ALA A 35 -0.18 9.25 11.96
CA ALA A 35 0.76 8.30 11.42
C ALA A 35 0.16 6.90 11.39
N ILE A 36 0.38 6.15 10.32
CA ILE A 36 0.02 4.74 10.18
C ILE A 36 1.26 3.90 9.87
N GLU A 37 1.40 2.81 10.59
CA GLU A 37 2.47 1.83 10.40
C GLU A 37 1.85 0.44 10.28
N VAL A 38 2.14 -0.24 9.17
CA VAL A 38 1.62 -1.57 8.87
C VAL A 38 2.77 -2.55 8.74
N ASN A 39 2.73 -3.62 9.52
CA ASN A 39 3.74 -4.67 9.56
C ASN A 39 3.09 -6.04 9.31
N ALA A 40 2.29 -6.14 8.25
CA ALA A 40 1.58 -7.38 7.87
C ALA A 40 1.06 -7.32 6.43
N ASP A 41 0.67 -8.49 5.90
CA ASP A 41 0.23 -8.67 4.52
C ASP A 41 -1.29 -8.45 4.39
N TYR A 42 -1.77 -7.28 4.76
CA TYR A 42 -3.19 -6.90 4.69
C TYR A 42 -3.49 -5.99 3.49
N VAL A 43 -4.75 -5.96 3.09
CA VAL A 43 -5.29 -4.95 2.17
C VAL A 43 -5.84 -3.80 3.01
N ILE A 44 -5.29 -2.60 2.85
CA ILE A 44 -5.64 -1.44 3.66
C ILE A 44 -6.12 -0.30 2.78
N GLU A 45 -7.30 0.21 3.09
CA GLU A 45 -7.92 1.36 2.44
C GLU A 45 -8.04 2.47 3.47
N VAL A 46 -7.35 3.59 3.25
CA VAL A 46 -7.40 4.75 4.16
C VAL A 46 -8.13 5.90 3.48
N THR A 47 -9.20 6.35 4.13
CA THR A 47 -9.96 7.55 3.73
C THR A 47 -9.71 8.65 4.76
N THR A 48 -9.26 9.80 4.31
CA THR A 48 -8.99 10.95 5.18
C THR A 48 -10.17 11.93 5.20
N ARG A 49 -10.14 12.87 6.14
CA ARG A 49 -11.22 13.85 6.37
C ARG A 49 -12.56 13.23 6.77
N ALA A 50 -12.50 12.10 7.46
CA ALA A 50 -13.64 11.37 7.97
C ALA A 50 -13.48 11.08 9.48
N PRO A 51 -14.58 10.82 10.21
CA PRO A 51 -14.51 10.40 11.61
C PRO A 51 -13.64 9.15 11.78
N VAL A 52 -12.79 9.14 12.81
CA VAL A 52 -11.81 8.07 13.03
C VAL A 52 -12.51 6.76 13.38
N VAL A 53 -12.32 5.75 12.54
CA VAL A 53 -12.82 4.38 12.73
C VAL A 53 -11.97 3.41 11.91
N ALA A 54 -11.84 2.17 12.38
CA ALA A 54 -11.33 1.08 11.56
C ALA A 54 -12.30 -0.09 11.55
N VAL A 55 -12.51 -0.65 10.37
CA VAL A 55 -13.35 -1.82 10.13
C VAL A 55 -12.53 -2.85 9.37
N ALA A 56 -12.35 -4.02 9.96
CA ALA A 56 -11.68 -5.14 9.32
C ALA A 56 -12.68 -6.21 8.90
N THR A 57 -12.54 -6.71 7.69
CA THR A 57 -13.40 -7.74 7.10
C THR A 57 -12.54 -8.89 6.58
N GLY A 58 -12.91 -10.12 6.90
CA GLY A 58 -12.16 -11.31 6.48
C GLY A 58 -12.57 -12.57 7.23
N PRO A 59 -11.83 -13.68 7.07
CA PRO A 59 -12.04 -14.89 7.86
C PRO A 59 -11.84 -14.64 9.35
N GLN A 60 -12.65 -15.28 10.18
CA GLN A 60 -12.64 -15.06 11.64
C GLN A 60 -11.25 -15.31 12.26
N ASP A 61 -10.61 -16.41 11.91
CA ASP A 61 -9.27 -16.75 12.43
C ASP A 61 -8.17 -15.74 12.00
N ALA A 62 -8.34 -15.08 10.87
CA ALA A 62 -7.43 -14.01 10.45
C ALA A 62 -7.71 -12.71 11.23
N LEU A 63 -8.99 -12.41 11.50
CA LEU A 63 -9.40 -11.26 12.31
C LEU A 63 -9.00 -11.40 13.79
N ASP A 64 -8.95 -12.63 14.32
CA ASP A 64 -8.53 -12.88 15.71
C ASP A 64 -7.02 -12.65 15.91
N ARG A 65 -6.25 -12.73 14.83
CA ARG A 65 -4.80 -12.44 14.83
C ARG A 65 -4.47 -10.98 14.56
N LEU A 66 -5.41 -10.24 14.01
CA LEU A 66 -5.23 -8.82 13.71
C LEU A 66 -5.02 -8.02 15.00
N THR A 67 -3.97 -7.23 15.04
CA THR A 67 -3.72 -6.24 16.08
C THR A 67 -3.79 -4.85 15.49
N ILE A 68 -4.61 -4.00 16.08
CA ILE A 68 -4.71 -2.58 15.75
C ILE A 68 -4.58 -1.80 17.04
N ASP A 69 -3.54 -0.99 17.15
CA ASP A 69 -3.21 -0.22 18.33
C ASP A 69 -2.96 1.25 17.95
N ALA A 70 -3.69 2.16 18.58
CA ALA A 70 -3.56 3.61 18.34
C ALA A 70 -3.02 4.27 19.62
N ARG A 71 -1.74 4.67 19.59
CA ARG A 71 -1.05 5.33 20.71
C ARG A 71 -0.19 6.48 20.19
N ASP A 72 -0.09 7.53 20.96
CA ASP A 72 0.79 8.69 20.70
C ASP A 72 0.66 9.25 19.28
N GLY A 73 -0.58 9.30 18.76
CA GLY A 73 -0.85 9.79 17.42
C GLY A 73 -0.42 8.85 16.29
N ARG A 74 -0.07 7.59 16.60
CA ARG A 74 0.32 6.55 15.64
C ARG A 74 -0.61 5.37 15.72
N LEU A 75 -1.08 4.91 14.58
CA LEU A 75 -1.81 3.66 14.39
C LEU A 75 -0.85 2.58 13.93
N VAL A 76 -0.69 1.52 14.71
CA VAL A 76 0.14 0.36 14.37
C VAL A 76 -0.78 -0.81 14.07
N ILE A 77 -0.63 -1.38 12.88
CA ILE A 77 -1.36 -2.55 12.40
C ILE A 77 -0.38 -3.69 12.21
N GLY A 78 -0.64 -4.78 12.90
CA GLY A 78 0.22 -5.95 12.87
C GLY A 78 -0.55 -7.24 12.96
N GLN A 79 0.19 -8.33 13.00
CA GLN A 79 -0.34 -9.67 13.16
C GLN A 79 0.27 -10.34 14.38
N ARG A 80 -0.59 -10.87 15.25
CA ARG A 80 -0.16 -11.73 16.36
C ARG A 80 0.32 -13.07 15.80
N GLN A 81 1.53 -13.46 16.18
CA GLN A 81 2.10 -14.76 15.80
C GLN A 81 1.84 -15.78 16.90
N PHE A 82 1.45 -16.99 16.53
CA PHE A 82 1.32 -18.14 17.44
C PHE A 82 2.30 -19.23 17.03
N ALA A 83 2.73 -20.04 17.98
CA ALA A 83 3.57 -21.19 17.70
C ALA A 83 2.86 -22.15 16.72
N GLY A 84 3.56 -22.63 15.66
CA GLY A 84 2.99 -23.49 14.62
C GLY A 84 2.35 -22.77 13.43
N ASP A 85 2.48 -21.43 13.33
CA ASP A 85 1.86 -20.65 12.27
C ASP A 85 2.48 -20.83 10.87
N ALA A 86 3.68 -21.38 10.77
CA ALA A 86 4.38 -21.53 9.49
C ALA A 86 3.60 -22.41 8.49
N GLU A 87 2.98 -23.49 8.96
CA GLU A 87 2.23 -24.45 8.13
C GLU A 87 0.82 -23.93 7.73
N ARG A 88 0.25 -23.02 8.52
CA ARG A 88 -1.11 -22.49 8.31
C ARG A 88 -1.17 -21.22 7.44
N ARG A 89 -0.06 -20.71 6.97
CA ARG A 89 0.00 -19.48 6.16
C ARG A 89 -0.71 -19.61 4.80
N ALA A 90 -0.73 -20.81 4.23
CA ALA A 90 -1.24 -21.06 2.88
C ALA A 90 -2.78 -21.00 2.73
N THR A 91 -3.55 -21.05 3.83
CA THR A 91 -5.02 -21.15 3.81
C THR A 91 -5.75 -19.88 4.27
N ARG A 92 -5.04 -18.78 4.51
CA ARG A 92 -5.63 -17.55 5.05
C ARG A 92 -6.18 -16.67 3.93
N GLY A 93 -7.49 -16.44 3.95
CA GLY A 93 -8.12 -15.44 3.11
C GLY A 93 -7.59 -14.03 3.42
N ALA A 94 -7.64 -13.14 2.44
CA ALA A 94 -7.22 -11.76 2.60
C ALA A 94 -8.10 -11.03 3.64
N VAL A 95 -7.45 -10.26 4.54
CA VAL A 95 -8.15 -9.32 5.43
C VAL A 95 -8.09 -7.95 4.80
N THR A 96 -9.25 -7.33 4.62
CA THR A 96 -9.38 -5.94 4.18
C THR A 96 -9.69 -5.06 5.38
N ILE A 97 -8.92 -4.00 5.57
CA ILE A 97 -9.06 -3.05 6.66
C ILE A 97 -9.37 -1.68 6.08
N ARG A 98 -10.58 -1.17 6.33
CA ARG A 98 -10.97 0.18 5.99
C ARG A 98 -10.75 1.08 7.18
N ILE A 99 -10.01 2.15 6.98
CA ILE A 99 -9.59 3.07 8.03
C ILE A 99 -10.00 4.48 7.63
N ASN A 100 -10.72 5.14 8.52
CA ASN A 100 -10.99 6.56 8.39
C ASN A 100 -10.07 7.33 9.33
N ALA A 101 -9.47 8.40 8.83
CA ALA A 101 -8.59 9.29 9.58
C ALA A 101 -9.00 10.75 9.39
N ALA A 102 -8.83 11.59 10.41
CA ALA A 102 -9.06 13.03 10.26
C ALA A 102 -8.00 13.66 9.34
N ASN A 103 -6.75 13.32 9.54
CA ASN A 103 -5.61 13.72 8.73
C ASN A 103 -4.50 12.68 8.80
N LEU A 104 -3.69 12.55 7.75
CA LEU A 104 -2.55 11.64 7.72
C LEU A 104 -1.31 12.36 7.20
N ARG A 105 -0.20 12.27 7.95
CA ARG A 105 1.10 12.88 7.62
C ARG A 105 2.20 11.85 7.44
N SER A 106 2.04 10.66 8.01
CA SER A 106 3.02 9.59 7.86
C SER A 106 2.34 8.26 7.55
N ALA A 107 2.82 7.56 6.54
CA ALA A 107 2.37 6.23 6.18
C ALA A 107 3.57 5.34 5.88
N THR A 108 3.70 4.25 6.61
CA THR A 108 4.76 3.25 6.41
C THR A 108 4.15 1.87 6.32
N MET A 109 4.56 1.12 5.32
CA MET A 109 4.13 -0.25 5.10
C MET A 109 5.33 -1.17 4.99
N GLY A 110 5.28 -2.27 5.73
CA GLY A 110 6.19 -3.42 5.63
C GLY A 110 5.41 -4.69 5.28
N GLY A 111 5.99 -5.56 4.46
CA GLY A 111 5.35 -6.82 4.04
C GLY A 111 4.87 -6.83 2.59
N ALA A 112 4.06 -7.84 2.25
CA ALA A 112 3.57 -8.11 0.88
C ALA A 112 2.11 -7.63 0.65
N GLY A 113 1.49 -6.97 1.62
CA GLY A 113 0.13 -6.45 1.49
C GLY A 113 -0.01 -5.26 0.53
N SER A 114 -1.16 -4.60 0.57
CA SER A 114 -1.41 -3.36 -0.18
C SER A 114 -2.01 -2.28 0.71
N MET A 115 -1.57 -1.03 0.51
CA MET A 115 -2.13 0.14 1.18
C MET A 115 -2.49 1.20 0.15
N GLN A 116 -3.74 1.61 0.17
CA GLN A 116 -4.26 2.70 -0.65
C GLN A 116 -4.72 3.85 0.24
N ILE A 117 -4.22 5.05 0.00
CA ILE A 117 -4.53 6.26 0.75
C ILE A 117 -5.09 7.29 -0.22
N ASP A 118 -6.24 7.85 0.08
CA ASP A 118 -6.87 8.87 -0.76
C ASP A 118 -6.08 10.19 -0.75
N GLN A 119 -5.72 10.69 0.43
CA GLN A 119 -5.01 11.96 0.57
C GLN A 119 -4.10 12.00 1.79
N MET A 120 -2.96 12.70 1.66
CA MET A 120 -2.08 13.09 2.77
C MET A 120 -1.78 14.58 2.70
N LYS A 121 -1.94 15.30 3.82
CA LYS A 121 -1.75 16.76 3.86
C LYS A 121 -1.00 17.20 5.11
N GLY A 122 -0.07 18.15 4.94
CA GLY A 122 0.66 18.77 6.05
C GLY A 122 1.90 19.51 5.59
N THR A 123 2.56 20.25 6.49
CA THR A 123 3.84 20.90 6.18
C THR A 123 4.93 19.88 5.84
N ARG A 124 4.89 18.71 6.49
CA ARG A 124 5.78 17.58 6.22
C ARG A 124 4.96 16.31 6.09
N VAL A 125 5.22 15.55 5.04
CA VAL A 125 4.64 14.23 4.80
C VAL A 125 5.76 13.22 4.62
N THR A 126 5.58 12.02 5.20
CA THR A 126 6.52 10.90 5.08
C THR A 126 5.79 9.68 4.55
N VAL A 127 6.36 9.04 3.53
CA VAL A 127 5.82 7.80 2.93
C VAL A 127 6.93 6.76 2.85
N GLY A 128 6.67 5.56 3.36
CA GLY A 128 7.64 4.47 3.39
C GLY A 128 7.06 3.14 2.93
N LEU A 129 7.81 2.39 2.12
CA LEU A 129 7.51 1.02 1.74
C LEU A 129 8.74 0.13 1.93
N ARG A 130 8.57 -1.00 2.61
CA ARG A 130 9.60 -2.02 2.79
C ARG A 130 9.05 -3.39 2.40
N GLY A 131 9.72 -4.06 1.47
CA GLY A 131 9.33 -5.39 0.99
C GLY A 131 8.64 -5.38 -0.37
N PRO A 132 7.90 -6.44 -0.71
CA PRO A 132 7.29 -6.63 -2.04
C PRO A 132 5.86 -6.06 -2.15
N GLY A 133 5.35 -5.36 -1.14
CA GLY A 133 3.99 -4.84 -1.11
C GLY A 133 3.72 -3.71 -2.10
N THR A 134 2.48 -3.23 -2.10
CA THR A 134 2.03 -2.10 -2.93
C THR A 134 1.53 -0.96 -2.06
N LEU A 135 2.04 0.26 -2.29
CA LEU A 135 1.59 1.46 -1.61
C LEU A 135 1.19 2.54 -2.62
N SER A 136 -0.04 3.02 -2.51
CA SER A 136 -0.56 4.08 -3.39
C SER A 136 -1.11 5.25 -2.58
N VAL A 137 -0.70 6.48 -2.93
CA VAL A 137 -1.26 7.71 -2.36
C VAL A 137 -1.82 8.56 -3.49
N GLY A 138 -3.13 8.76 -3.51
CA GLY A 138 -3.84 9.47 -4.58
C GLY A 138 -3.49 10.95 -4.65
N ALA A 139 -3.47 11.64 -3.51
CA ALA A 139 -3.17 13.07 -3.46
C ALA A 139 -2.31 13.46 -2.25
N ILE A 140 -1.10 13.94 -2.50
CA ILE A 140 -0.23 14.55 -1.50
C ILE A 140 -0.30 16.08 -1.67
N ALA A 141 -0.39 16.81 -0.55
CA ALA A 141 -0.29 18.26 -0.54
C ALA A 141 0.63 18.68 0.62
N THR A 142 1.89 19.02 0.31
CA THR A 142 2.90 19.26 1.35
C THR A 142 3.97 20.27 0.93
N ASP A 143 4.60 20.92 1.91
CA ASP A 143 5.82 21.70 1.65
C ASP A 143 7.04 20.78 1.52
N ARG A 144 7.13 19.73 2.36
CA ARG A 144 8.27 18.81 2.37
C ARG A 144 7.77 17.36 2.35
N LEU A 145 8.21 16.61 1.36
CA LEU A 145 7.94 15.20 1.20
C LEU A 145 9.21 14.38 1.41
N SER A 146 9.14 13.38 2.27
CA SER A 146 10.18 12.37 2.42
C SER A 146 9.64 11.01 2.00
N VAL A 147 10.30 10.35 1.06
CA VAL A 147 9.91 9.03 0.55
C VAL A 147 11.07 8.07 0.70
N ALA A 148 10.78 6.89 1.22
CA ALA A 148 11.73 5.79 1.29
C ALA A 148 11.08 4.50 0.78
N MET A 149 11.69 3.86 -0.23
CA MET A 149 11.28 2.56 -0.74
C MET A 149 12.45 1.60 -0.71
N ILE A 150 12.27 0.44 -0.09
CA ILE A 150 13.30 -0.60 0.03
C ILE A 150 12.69 -1.94 -0.34
N GLY A 151 13.20 -2.57 -1.38
CA GLY A 151 12.75 -3.89 -1.84
C GLY A 151 12.19 -3.89 -3.26
N ASN A 152 11.32 -4.86 -3.55
CA ASN A 152 10.81 -5.13 -4.90
C ASN A 152 9.31 -4.78 -5.03
N GLY A 153 8.79 -3.95 -4.15
CA GLY A 153 7.39 -3.54 -4.17
C GLY A 153 7.06 -2.52 -5.26
N THR A 154 5.84 -2.02 -5.20
CA THR A 154 5.34 -0.96 -6.10
C THR A 154 4.86 0.23 -5.27
N MET A 155 5.32 1.43 -5.59
CA MET A 155 4.85 2.65 -4.97
C MET A 155 4.36 3.64 -6.01
N THR A 156 3.15 4.16 -5.83
CA THR A 156 2.55 5.17 -6.71
C THR A 156 2.13 6.40 -5.91
N LEU A 157 2.62 7.58 -6.32
CA LEU A 157 2.35 8.82 -5.61
C LEU A 157 1.79 9.90 -6.56
N GLY A 158 0.71 10.56 -6.12
CA GLY A 158 0.13 11.71 -6.83
C GLY A 158 0.05 12.97 -5.96
N GLY A 159 -0.18 14.12 -6.58
CA GLY A 159 -0.40 15.38 -5.88
C GLY A 159 0.67 16.44 -6.07
N THR A 160 1.02 17.19 -5.01
CA THR A 160 1.97 18.32 -5.07
C THR A 160 2.89 18.38 -3.86
N ALA A 161 4.16 18.73 -4.08
CA ALA A 161 5.11 19.01 -3.02
C ALA A 161 6.05 20.18 -3.44
N LYS A 162 6.41 21.07 -2.50
CA LYS A 162 7.42 22.10 -2.81
C LYS A 162 8.82 21.50 -2.88
N GLN A 163 9.15 20.64 -1.91
CA GLN A 163 10.42 19.93 -1.86
C GLN A 163 10.16 18.45 -1.63
N ALA A 164 10.84 17.59 -2.38
CA ALA A 164 10.79 16.15 -2.17
C ALA A 164 12.19 15.55 -2.13
N GLN A 165 12.41 14.73 -1.10
CA GLN A 165 13.57 13.85 -1.01
C GLN A 165 13.09 12.41 -1.10
N MET A 166 13.56 11.71 -2.10
CA MET A 166 13.13 10.35 -2.41
C MET A 166 14.33 9.41 -2.51
N THR A 167 14.30 8.34 -1.73
CA THR A 167 15.32 7.29 -1.76
C THR A 167 14.66 5.97 -2.11
N VAL A 168 15.14 5.31 -3.15
CA VAL A 168 14.63 4.02 -3.62
C VAL A 168 15.77 3.04 -3.73
N SER A 169 15.66 1.88 -3.09
CA SER A 169 16.65 0.81 -3.15
C SER A 169 15.99 -0.53 -3.44
N GLY A 170 16.42 -1.18 -4.52
CA GLY A 170 15.90 -2.49 -4.95
C GLY A 170 15.54 -2.55 -6.42
N ALA A 171 14.67 -3.53 -6.78
CA ALA A 171 14.21 -3.75 -8.15
C ALA A 171 12.70 -3.43 -8.33
N GLY A 172 12.11 -2.70 -7.38
CA GLY A 172 10.70 -2.35 -7.41
C GLY A 172 10.36 -1.23 -8.40
N MET A 173 9.07 -1.00 -8.60
CA MET A 173 8.55 0.07 -9.44
C MET A 173 8.19 1.30 -8.59
N PHE A 174 8.72 2.45 -8.96
CA PHE A 174 8.38 3.71 -8.29
C PHE A 174 7.80 4.72 -9.28
N ASP A 175 6.51 4.99 -9.19
CA ASP A 175 5.81 5.96 -10.05
C ASP A 175 5.32 7.19 -9.25
N ALA A 176 6.03 8.27 -9.36
CA ALA A 176 5.66 9.61 -8.91
C ALA A 176 5.44 10.58 -10.10
N GLY A 177 5.10 10.05 -11.26
CA GLY A 177 4.81 10.87 -12.46
C GLY A 177 3.56 11.73 -12.35
N ALA A 178 2.65 11.42 -11.42
CA ALA A 178 1.49 12.26 -11.09
C ALA A 178 1.74 13.21 -9.90
N LEU A 179 2.92 13.15 -9.27
CA LEU A 179 3.31 13.99 -8.16
C LEU A 179 4.15 15.18 -8.66
N ARG A 180 3.56 16.38 -8.70
CA ARG A 180 4.24 17.58 -9.12
C ARG A 180 5.13 18.14 -8.00
N VAL A 181 6.45 18.14 -8.22
CA VAL A 181 7.45 18.60 -7.24
C VAL A 181 8.16 19.84 -7.77
N ASP A 182 8.29 20.90 -6.97
CA ASP A 182 9.06 22.07 -7.38
C ASP A 182 10.57 21.75 -7.37
N MET A 183 11.10 21.24 -6.25
CA MET A 183 12.50 20.89 -6.08
C MET A 183 12.62 19.42 -5.67
N LEU A 184 13.18 18.60 -6.56
CA LEU A 184 13.32 17.16 -6.40
C LEU A 184 14.77 16.78 -6.11
N THR A 185 14.98 15.98 -5.07
CA THR A 185 16.20 15.20 -4.85
C THR A 185 15.83 13.72 -4.85
N PHE A 186 16.44 12.99 -5.78
CA PHE A 186 16.20 11.56 -5.95
C PHE A 186 17.52 10.78 -5.88
N ASP A 187 17.54 9.75 -5.07
CA ASP A 187 18.64 8.77 -4.97
C ASP A 187 18.06 7.37 -5.21
N GLY A 188 18.35 6.78 -6.36
CA GLY A 188 17.91 5.45 -6.78
C GLY A 188 19.07 4.48 -6.84
N GLU A 189 18.89 3.29 -6.26
CA GLU A 189 19.87 2.20 -6.30
C GLU A 189 19.21 0.88 -6.68
N GLY A 190 19.74 0.19 -7.67
CA GLY A 190 19.29 -1.14 -8.09
C GLY A 190 18.85 -1.23 -9.54
N ALA A 191 17.87 -2.13 -9.80
CA ALA A 191 17.38 -2.45 -11.15
C ALA A 191 15.93 -1.96 -11.39
N GLY A 192 15.38 -1.18 -10.48
CA GLY A 192 14.00 -0.70 -10.57
C GLY A 192 13.80 0.39 -11.62
N ASP A 193 12.57 0.49 -12.11
CA ASP A 193 12.14 1.57 -13.00
C ASP A 193 11.48 2.69 -12.22
N HIS A 194 11.93 3.93 -12.44
CA HIS A 194 11.48 5.10 -11.70
C HIS A 194 10.93 6.17 -12.64
N ARG A 195 9.74 6.63 -12.34
CA ARG A 195 9.07 7.73 -13.04
C ARG A 195 8.78 8.87 -12.07
N LEU A 196 9.31 10.04 -12.34
CA LEU A 196 9.28 11.20 -11.46
C LEU A 196 8.75 12.41 -12.22
N GLN A 197 8.32 13.45 -11.51
CA GLN A 197 7.98 14.74 -12.12
C GLN A 197 8.57 15.89 -11.30
N ALA A 198 9.29 16.79 -11.97
CA ALA A 198 9.84 17.99 -11.36
C ALA A 198 9.56 19.23 -12.21
N VAL A 199 9.46 20.41 -11.55
CA VAL A 199 9.08 21.66 -12.19
C VAL A 199 10.27 22.62 -12.29
N LYS A 200 11.00 22.86 -11.19
CA LYS A 200 12.08 23.86 -11.13
C LYS A 200 13.46 23.21 -11.20
N THR A 201 13.75 22.30 -10.27
CA THR A 201 15.04 21.62 -10.18
C THR A 201 14.87 20.14 -9.91
N ALA A 202 15.79 19.34 -10.47
CA ALA A 202 15.88 17.92 -10.21
C ALA A 202 17.36 17.51 -10.05
N ALA A 203 17.74 17.13 -8.83
CA ALA A 203 19.01 16.49 -8.55
C ALA A 203 18.77 14.97 -8.50
N VAL A 204 19.33 14.22 -9.44
CA VAL A 204 19.10 12.78 -9.61
C VAL A 204 20.41 12.05 -9.52
N THR A 205 20.54 11.16 -8.56
CA THR A 205 21.61 10.16 -8.49
C THR A 205 20.99 8.79 -8.75
N ALA A 206 21.48 8.09 -9.76
CA ALA A 206 21.07 6.74 -10.09
C ALA A 206 22.26 5.80 -10.05
N ARG A 207 22.16 4.70 -9.29
CA ARG A 207 23.16 3.65 -9.16
C ARG A 207 22.55 2.31 -9.57
N GLY A 208 23.13 1.67 -10.55
CA GLY A 208 22.66 0.33 -10.99
C GLY A 208 22.29 0.27 -12.46
N VAL A 209 21.27 -0.55 -12.79
CA VAL A 209 20.88 -0.87 -14.19
C VAL A 209 19.47 -0.42 -14.53
N GLY A 210 18.74 0.15 -13.59
CA GLY A 210 17.36 0.61 -13.77
C GLY A 210 17.23 1.84 -14.66
N LYS A 211 16.00 2.16 -15.04
CA LYS A 211 15.64 3.34 -15.84
C LYS A 211 14.98 4.41 -14.95
N THR A 212 15.50 5.62 -14.98
CA THR A 212 14.90 6.78 -14.30
C THR A 212 14.46 7.82 -15.32
N VAL A 213 13.17 8.21 -15.27
CA VAL A 213 12.59 9.23 -16.14
C VAL A 213 12.03 10.36 -15.28
N VAL A 214 12.53 11.57 -15.47
CA VAL A 214 12.02 12.78 -14.84
C VAL A 214 11.24 13.62 -15.86
N LEU A 215 9.94 13.71 -15.64
CA LEU A 215 9.02 14.49 -16.46
C LEU A 215 9.08 15.98 -16.09
N GLY A 216 8.61 16.83 -17.01
CA GLY A 216 8.61 18.27 -16.85
C GLY A 216 9.80 18.93 -17.56
N LYS A 217 10.12 20.16 -17.16
CA LYS A 217 11.25 20.94 -17.71
C LYS A 217 12.10 21.53 -16.59
N PRO A 218 12.57 20.73 -15.61
CA PRO A 218 13.41 21.23 -14.54
C PRO A 218 14.84 21.52 -15.02
N VAL A 219 15.58 22.31 -14.24
CA VAL A 219 17.03 22.33 -14.32
C VAL A 219 17.55 21.05 -13.69
N CYS A 220 18.21 20.19 -14.49
CA CYS A 220 18.64 18.86 -14.09
C CYS A 220 20.11 18.83 -13.69
N THR A 221 20.40 18.21 -12.53
CA THR A 221 21.74 17.74 -12.16
C THR A 221 21.69 16.23 -12.06
N VAL A 222 22.38 15.54 -12.97
CA VAL A 222 22.30 14.06 -13.07
C VAL A 222 23.64 13.45 -12.79
N ARG A 223 23.66 12.47 -11.88
CA ARG A 223 24.79 11.58 -11.62
C ARG A 223 24.35 10.14 -11.85
N ASN A 224 24.76 9.57 -12.97
CA ASN A 224 24.47 8.16 -13.31
C ASN A 224 25.73 7.31 -13.06
N ILE A 225 25.58 6.26 -12.23
CA ILE A 225 26.66 5.35 -11.84
C ILE A 225 26.19 3.92 -12.11
N GLY A 226 26.65 3.34 -13.20
CA GLY A 226 26.23 2.00 -13.65
C GLY A 226 25.75 1.99 -15.08
N ALA A 227 25.10 0.89 -15.49
CA ALA A 227 24.61 0.67 -16.85
C ALA A 227 23.16 1.13 -17.06
N GLY A 228 22.51 1.67 -16.03
CA GLY A 228 21.15 2.22 -16.12
C GLY A 228 21.08 3.51 -16.93
N SER A 229 19.88 4.02 -17.14
CA SER A 229 19.65 5.25 -17.90
C SER A 229 18.85 6.28 -17.11
N VAL A 230 19.24 7.55 -17.24
CA VAL A 230 18.50 8.70 -16.68
C VAL A 230 18.09 9.63 -17.80
N GLN A 231 16.79 9.86 -17.94
CA GLN A 231 16.22 10.86 -18.85
C GLN A 231 15.60 11.95 -18.00
N CYS A 232 16.10 13.18 -18.10
CA CYS A 232 15.61 14.32 -17.33
C CYS A 232 15.11 15.43 -18.25
N GLY A 233 13.95 16.02 -17.92
CA GLY A 233 13.36 17.09 -18.70
C GLY A 233 12.51 16.62 -19.88
N THR A 234 11.90 15.43 -19.80
CA THR A 234 10.99 14.92 -20.82
C THR A 234 9.58 15.50 -20.68
N ALA A 235 8.94 15.84 -21.80
CA ALA A 235 7.53 16.25 -21.81
C ALA A 235 6.64 15.08 -21.36
N LYS A 236 5.58 15.40 -20.60
CA LYS A 236 4.52 14.43 -20.29
C LYS A 236 3.80 14.08 -21.62
N LYS A 237 3.88 12.84 -22.07
CA LYS A 237 3.05 12.33 -23.17
C LYS A 237 1.64 12.05 -22.67
#